data_90813c32b884d0ee970e1cfad2341164
#
_entry.id   90813c32b884d0ee970e1cfad2341164
#
_cell.length_a   1.000
_cell.length_b   1.000
_cell.length_c   1.000
_cell.angle_alpha   90.00
_cell.angle_beta   90.00
_cell.angle_gamma   90.00
#
_symmetry.space_group_name_H-M   'P 1'
#
loop_
_entity.id
_entity.type
_entity.pdbx_description
1 polymer ?
#
loop_
_entity_poly.entity_id
_entity_poly.type
_entity_poly.pdbx_seq_one_letter_code
_entity_poly.pdbx_strand_id
1 'polypeptide(L)'
;MSDLTDLLESRLADGSDVYIDSGVNPSEYLEELANDIRLNACEPFELYAVVMAPGIPGFDDGEEISGMCVAKRGGRWLVYRAKEDRFYVFWGPRPEQLGAHGIFGSPLYCWSA
;
A
#
# COMPACT_ATOMS: atom_id res chain seq x y z
N MET A 1 5.07 -11.51 -17.31
CA MET A 1 4.76 -11.51 -15.89
C MET A 1 5.70 -10.58 -15.16
N SER A 2 5.19 -9.80 -14.24
CA SER A 2 6.01 -8.80 -13.54
C SER A 2 6.61 -9.40 -12.28
N ASP A 3 7.92 -9.19 -12.06
CA ASP A 3 8.58 -9.57 -10.80
C ASP A 3 7.90 -8.89 -9.60
N LEU A 4 7.35 -7.70 -9.81
CA LEU A 4 6.66 -6.94 -8.77
C LEU A 4 5.32 -7.60 -8.38
N THR A 5 4.64 -8.20 -9.35
CA THR A 5 3.42 -8.96 -9.06
C THR A 5 3.73 -10.18 -8.19
N ASP A 6 4.82 -10.87 -8.49
CA ASP A 6 5.26 -12.01 -7.69
C ASP A 6 5.69 -11.57 -6.29
N LEU A 7 6.38 -10.44 -6.18
CA LEU A 7 6.77 -9.87 -4.89
C LEU A 7 5.54 -9.53 -4.05
N LEU A 8 4.55 -8.88 -4.65
CA LEU A 8 3.31 -8.57 -3.95
C LEU A 8 2.67 -9.83 -3.39
N GLU A 9 2.51 -10.86 -4.24
CA GLU A 9 1.90 -12.11 -3.82
C GLU A 9 2.64 -12.75 -2.63
N SER A 10 3.97 -12.72 -2.66
CA SER A 10 4.77 -13.26 -1.56
C SER A 10 4.58 -12.49 -0.25
N ARG A 11 4.29 -11.20 -0.34
CA ARG A 11 4.11 -10.34 0.83
C ARG A 11 2.69 -10.39 1.40
N LEU A 12 1.74 -10.99 0.70
CA LEU A 12 0.36 -11.13 1.19
C LEU A 12 0.26 -12.17 2.31
N ALA A 13 1.31 -12.92 2.58
CA ALA A 13 1.38 -13.83 3.72
C ALA A 13 1.83 -13.15 5.02
N ASP A 14 2.33 -11.91 4.95
CA ASP A 14 2.85 -11.19 6.11
C ASP A 14 1.79 -10.25 6.71
N GLY A 15 1.18 -10.69 7.80
CA GLY A 15 0.20 -9.91 8.54
C GLY A 15 0.71 -9.43 9.91
N SER A 16 2.03 -9.49 10.13
CA SER A 16 2.62 -9.20 11.44
C SER A 16 2.39 -7.77 11.95
N ASP A 17 2.23 -6.81 11.04
CA ASP A 17 2.01 -5.41 11.39
C ASP A 17 0.54 -4.97 11.32
N VAL A 18 -0.39 -5.91 11.08
CA VAL A 18 -1.82 -5.60 10.98
C VAL A 18 -2.46 -5.64 12.36
N TYR A 19 -3.18 -4.57 12.72
CA TYR A 19 -3.97 -4.55 13.94
C TYR A 19 -5.26 -5.33 13.72
N ILE A 20 -5.56 -6.26 14.64
CA ILE A 20 -6.75 -7.11 14.56
C ILE A 20 -7.51 -7.02 15.88
N ASP A 21 -8.78 -6.64 15.83
CA ASP A 21 -9.64 -6.56 16.99
C ASP A 21 -9.83 -7.94 17.64
N SER A 22 -9.99 -7.98 18.97
CA SER A 22 -10.07 -9.21 19.73
C SER A 22 -11.24 -10.12 19.34
N GLY A 23 -12.29 -9.58 18.76
CA GLY A 23 -13.46 -10.35 18.34
C GLY A 23 -13.37 -10.89 16.91
N VAL A 24 -12.27 -10.64 16.22
CA VAL A 24 -12.09 -11.00 14.82
C VAL A 24 -11.16 -12.20 14.68
N ASN A 25 -11.52 -13.14 13.82
CA ASN A 25 -10.64 -14.27 13.51
C ASN A 25 -9.45 -13.78 12.67
N PRO A 26 -8.20 -13.86 13.20
CA PRO A 26 -7.04 -13.30 12.51
C PRO A 26 -6.82 -13.88 11.11
N SER A 27 -6.92 -15.19 10.96
CA SER A 27 -6.69 -15.86 9.69
C SER A 27 -7.69 -15.41 8.63
N GLU A 28 -8.96 -15.35 9.00
CA GLU A 28 -10.02 -14.93 8.08
C GLU A 28 -9.85 -13.47 7.67
N TYR A 29 -9.55 -12.60 8.62
CA TYR A 29 -9.37 -11.18 8.35
C TYR A 29 -8.19 -10.93 7.39
N LEU A 30 -7.05 -11.57 7.67
CA LEU A 30 -5.87 -11.42 6.82
C LEU A 30 -6.11 -11.99 5.42
N GLU A 31 -6.84 -13.10 5.32
CA GLU A 31 -7.21 -13.67 4.03
C GLU A 31 -8.14 -12.76 3.25
N GLU A 32 -9.10 -12.12 3.91
CA GLU A 32 -10.00 -11.15 3.27
C GLU A 32 -9.22 -9.95 2.72
N LEU A 33 -8.26 -9.42 3.48
CA LEU A 33 -7.41 -8.34 3.01
C LEU A 33 -6.60 -8.76 1.79
N ALA A 34 -5.97 -9.93 1.85
CA ALA A 34 -5.16 -10.44 0.75
C ALA A 34 -6.00 -10.63 -0.52
N ASN A 35 -7.18 -11.22 -0.37
CA ASN A 35 -8.07 -11.45 -1.51
C ASN A 35 -8.58 -10.14 -2.10
N ASP A 36 -8.88 -9.15 -1.26
CA ASP A 36 -9.31 -7.85 -1.75
C ASP A 36 -8.20 -7.15 -2.54
N ILE A 37 -6.96 -7.25 -2.09
CA ILE A 37 -5.82 -6.73 -2.84
C ILE A 37 -5.72 -7.44 -4.20
N ARG A 38 -5.84 -8.76 -4.22
CA ARG A 38 -5.79 -9.55 -5.48
C ARG A 38 -6.89 -9.13 -6.45
N LEU A 39 -8.08 -8.89 -5.95
CA LEU A 39 -9.22 -8.44 -6.78
C LEU A 39 -8.99 -7.04 -7.37
N ASN A 40 -8.19 -6.22 -6.71
CA ASN A 40 -7.94 -4.85 -7.12
C ASN A 40 -6.53 -4.65 -7.68
N ALA A 41 -5.78 -5.73 -7.85
CA ALA A 41 -4.42 -5.67 -8.40
C ALA A 41 -4.46 -5.17 -9.84
N CYS A 42 -3.43 -4.42 -10.21
CA CYS A 42 -3.30 -3.87 -11.56
C CYS A 42 -1.90 -4.12 -12.08
N GLU A 43 -1.72 -3.95 -13.39
CA GLU A 43 -0.39 -3.97 -13.99
C GLU A 43 0.41 -2.83 -13.36
N PRO A 44 1.61 -3.09 -12.81
CA PRO A 44 2.37 -2.04 -12.12
C PRO A 44 2.68 -0.83 -13.00
N PHE A 45 2.49 0.36 -12.43
CA PHE A 45 2.82 1.61 -13.11
C PHE A 45 3.26 2.64 -12.07
N GLU A 46 4.11 3.57 -12.50
CA GLU A 46 4.69 4.56 -11.62
C GLU A 46 3.67 5.64 -11.21
N LEU A 47 3.66 5.99 -9.92
CA LEU A 47 2.84 7.05 -9.37
C LEU A 47 3.70 7.97 -8.50
N TYR A 48 3.27 9.21 -8.39
CA TYR A 48 3.89 10.23 -7.56
C TYR A 48 2.84 10.81 -6.61
N ALA A 49 3.27 11.12 -5.40
CA ALA A 49 2.40 11.75 -4.39
C ALA A 49 3.19 12.82 -3.65
N VAL A 50 2.45 13.73 -3.03
CA VAL A 50 3.02 14.76 -2.16
C VAL A 50 2.96 14.25 -0.72
N VAL A 51 4.09 14.27 -0.03
CA VAL A 51 4.14 13.86 1.38
C VAL A 51 3.41 14.91 2.22
N MET A 52 2.47 14.43 3.04
CA MET A 52 1.62 15.27 3.89
C MET A 52 1.62 14.76 5.32
N ALA A 53 1.20 15.60 6.25
CA ALA A 53 1.11 15.21 7.65
C ALA A 53 0.26 13.94 7.81
N PRO A 54 0.62 13.01 8.70
CA PRO A 54 1.71 13.10 9.70
C PRO A 54 3.12 12.89 9.16
N GLY A 55 3.28 12.70 7.85
CA GLY A 55 4.59 12.62 7.24
C GLY A 55 5.10 11.19 7.07
N ILE A 56 6.18 11.06 6.30
CA ILE A 56 6.84 9.79 6.02
C ILE A 56 8.32 9.91 6.43
N PRO A 57 8.86 8.95 7.19
CA PRO A 57 10.27 8.98 7.58
C PRO A 57 11.19 9.12 6.37
N GLY A 58 12.15 10.04 6.46
CA GLY A 58 13.07 10.30 5.38
C GLY A 58 12.61 11.30 4.34
N PHE A 59 11.40 11.83 4.48
CA PHE A 59 10.82 12.82 3.57
C PHE A 59 10.29 14.02 4.35
N ASP A 60 10.43 15.21 3.79
CA ASP A 60 9.82 16.43 4.32
C ASP A 60 8.40 16.59 3.79
N ASP A 61 7.54 17.22 4.58
CA ASP A 61 6.19 17.54 4.11
C ASP A 61 6.28 18.44 2.87
N GLY A 62 5.49 18.12 1.87
CA GLY A 62 5.52 18.83 0.59
C GLY A 62 6.50 18.22 -0.42
N GLU A 63 7.34 17.31 0.02
CA GLU A 63 8.27 16.61 -0.86
C GLU A 63 7.53 15.57 -1.70
N GLU A 64 8.00 15.32 -2.92
CA GLU A 64 7.40 14.30 -3.78
C GLU A 64 7.98 12.93 -3.48
N ILE A 65 7.10 11.92 -3.40
CA ILE A 65 7.48 10.52 -3.23
C ILE A 65 6.88 9.71 -4.38
N SER A 66 7.65 8.79 -4.94
CA SER A 66 7.21 7.96 -6.06
C SER A 66 7.32 6.48 -5.73
N GLY A 67 6.58 5.67 -6.46
CA GLY A 67 6.67 4.22 -6.38
C GLY A 67 5.80 3.57 -7.43
N MET A 68 5.77 2.25 -7.42
CA MET A 68 5.02 1.46 -8.40
C MET A 68 3.69 1.04 -7.82
N CYS A 69 2.60 1.48 -8.42
CA CYS A 69 1.26 1.08 -8.01
C CYS A 69 1.01 -0.37 -8.39
N VAL A 70 0.56 -1.17 -7.44
CA VAL A 70 0.30 -2.60 -7.66
C VAL A 70 -1.16 -2.97 -7.45
N ALA A 71 -1.93 -2.12 -6.77
CA ALA A 71 -3.36 -2.32 -6.58
C ALA A 71 -4.02 -0.96 -6.31
N LYS A 72 -5.29 -0.84 -6.69
CA LYS A 72 -6.02 0.41 -6.47
C LYS A 72 -7.51 0.14 -6.29
N ARG A 73 -8.14 0.92 -5.39
CA ARG A 73 -9.58 0.83 -5.17
C ARG A 73 -10.09 2.17 -4.64
N GLY A 74 -11.00 2.78 -5.39
CA GLY A 74 -11.51 4.10 -5.05
C GLY A 74 -10.37 5.11 -5.01
N GLY A 75 -10.26 5.85 -3.94
CA GLY A 75 -9.16 6.80 -3.78
C GLY A 75 -7.92 6.24 -3.11
N ARG A 76 -7.80 4.94 -2.99
CA ARG A 76 -6.68 4.25 -2.35
C ARG A 76 -5.79 3.60 -3.40
N TRP A 77 -4.48 3.88 -3.34
CA TRP A 77 -3.50 3.38 -4.30
C TRP A 77 -2.36 2.73 -3.52
N LEU A 78 -2.22 1.41 -3.66
CA LEU A 78 -1.17 0.64 -2.99
C LEU A 78 0.09 0.68 -3.84
N VAL A 79 1.18 1.18 -3.26
CA VAL A 79 2.41 1.47 -3.98
C VAL A 79 3.59 0.78 -3.30
N TYR A 80 4.49 0.21 -4.12
CA TYR A 80 5.73 -0.40 -3.65
C TYR A 80 6.91 0.50 -3.98
N ARG A 81 7.81 0.70 -3.01
CA ARG A 81 9.09 1.38 -3.22
C ARG A 81 10.23 0.41 -2.98
N ALA A 82 10.98 0.11 -4.04
CA ALA A 82 12.10 -0.81 -3.97
C ALA A 82 13.22 -0.31 -3.06
N LYS A 83 13.44 1.00 -3.02
CA LYS A 83 14.52 1.61 -2.23
C LYS A 83 14.43 1.25 -0.74
N GLU A 84 13.23 1.28 -0.16
CA GLU A 84 13.00 0.91 1.24
C GLU A 84 12.47 -0.51 1.39
N ASP A 85 12.14 -1.16 0.29
CA ASP A 85 11.53 -2.49 0.27
C ASP A 85 10.28 -2.54 1.12
N ARG A 86 9.36 -1.61 0.91
CA ARG A 86 8.09 -1.58 1.62
C ARG A 86 7.00 -0.92 0.81
N PHE A 87 5.77 -1.07 1.29
CA PHE A 87 4.57 -0.56 0.62
C PHE A 87 4.08 0.71 1.29
N TYR A 88 3.37 1.53 0.51
CA TYR A 88 2.79 2.79 0.95
C TYR A 88 1.38 2.89 0.39
N VAL A 89 0.53 3.67 1.02
CA VAL A 89 -0.75 4.05 0.43
C VAL A 89 -0.67 5.50 0.01
N PHE A 90 -1.00 5.76 -1.25
CA PHE A 90 -1.24 7.11 -1.74
C PHE A 90 -2.74 7.29 -1.85
N TRP A 91 -3.22 8.47 -1.51
CA TRP A 91 -4.64 8.77 -1.42
C TRP A 91 -5.00 9.88 -2.38
N GLY A 92 -6.10 9.73 -3.10
CA GLY A 92 -6.59 10.79 -3.97
C GLY A 92 -7.57 10.26 -5.02
N PRO A 93 -8.30 11.19 -5.67
CA PRO A 93 -9.34 10.81 -6.62
C PRO A 93 -8.78 10.32 -7.96
N ARG A 94 -7.53 10.65 -8.29
CA ARG A 94 -6.92 10.29 -9.55
C ARG A 94 -5.39 10.34 -9.45
N PRO A 95 -4.67 9.67 -10.40
CA PRO A 95 -3.20 9.56 -10.33
C PRO A 95 -2.43 10.88 -10.29
N GLU A 96 -3.03 11.96 -10.76
CA GLU A 96 -2.37 13.27 -10.82
C GLU A 96 -2.54 14.07 -9.51
N GLN A 97 -3.35 13.59 -8.57
CA GLN A 97 -3.68 14.31 -7.34
C GLN A 97 -3.61 13.40 -6.13
N LEU A 98 -2.40 12.95 -5.81
CA LEU A 98 -2.20 12.00 -4.71
C LEU A 98 -1.43 12.61 -3.55
N GLY A 99 -1.80 12.19 -2.35
CA GLY A 99 -1.10 12.54 -1.12
C GLY A 99 -0.64 11.29 -0.40
N ALA A 100 0.54 11.37 0.22
CA ALA A 100 1.10 10.31 1.04
C ALA A 100 1.05 10.75 2.50
N HIS A 101 0.16 10.14 3.29
CA HIS A 101 -0.20 10.59 4.63
C HIS A 101 0.36 9.73 5.76
N GLY A 102 1.49 9.06 5.53
CA GLY A 102 2.18 8.34 6.60
C GLY A 102 1.75 6.89 6.79
N ILE A 103 1.02 6.32 5.85
CA ILE A 103 0.67 4.89 5.89
C ILE A 103 1.69 4.11 5.07
N PHE A 104 2.47 3.26 5.75
CA PHE A 104 3.49 2.43 5.10
C PHE A 104 3.72 1.16 5.91
N GLY A 105 4.26 0.13 5.26
CA GLY A 105 4.54 -1.16 5.89
C GLY A 105 4.28 -2.31 4.93
N SER A 106 3.72 -3.41 5.43
CA SER A 106 3.33 -4.53 4.58
C SER A 106 2.11 -4.15 3.74
N PRO A 107 1.87 -4.86 2.62
CA PRO A 107 0.69 -4.56 1.81
C PRO A 107 -0.62 -4.79 2.57
N LEU A 108 -0.68 -5.78 3.44
CA LEU A 108 -1.89 -6.02 4.25
C LEU A 108 -2.16 -4.87 5.22
N TYR A 109 -1.12 -4.39 5.89
CA TYR A 109 -1.25 -3.25 6.79
C TYR A 109 -1.73 -2.01 6.02
N CYS A 110 -1.10 -1.71 4.91
CA CYS A 110 -1.47 -0.56 4.07
C CYS A 110 -2.92 -0.66 3.61
N TRP A 111 -3.35 -1.84 3.21
CA TRP A 111 -4.71 -2.04 2.71
C TRP A 111 -5.76 -1.97 3.82
N SER A 112 -5.38 -2.25 5.06
CA SER A 112 -6.27 -2.19 6.22
C SER A 112 -6.55 -0.76 6.71
N ALA A 113 -5.75 0.18 6.26
CA ALA A 113 -5.85 1.57 6.69
C ALA A 113 -7.12 2.26 6.19
#